data_3cd74262d13ab7a42d56a9c42602d5cb
#
_entry.id   3cd74262d13ab7a42d56a9c42602d5cb
#
_cell.length_a   1.000
_cell.length_b   1.000
_cell.length_c   1.000
_cell.angle_alpha   90.00
_cell.angle_beta   90.00
_cell.angle_gamma   90.00
#
_symmetry.space_group_name_H-M   'P 1'
#
loop_
_entity.id
_entity.type
_entity.pdbx_description
1 polymer ?
#
loop_
_entity_poly.entity_id
_entity_poly.type
_entity_poly.pdbx_seq_one_letter_code
_entity_poly.pdbx_strand_id
1 'polypeptide(L)'
;MSRSFARGLTAVLAVLSGVAPLPAQVRVTPKESKGGERPGELWADVPESFRGIQIPNWPVPTDFGRWQGGGHAATRATLFGLLGEMPPRPDPAKVKVSSKEDYDGYTLERFEFHNGVDSVVPGILLIPKDRKEPCPAIVALHGHGSSKESVCTDAKSSQFIGPALAKRGYVVAAIDACFNGERFGKGPAGKRDQRPINQEESLFKLYLWQGRTLWGMMLREEQCLIDYLGTRPEVAGFRIGATGMSMGCTRAWWLAAIDDRVKAVVGVACFTRYTELIAHGNLRMHGIYYFVPGVFAHFDTEAIHALIAPRPHLELSGDEDGGAPADGVMTLETKLAAVYKLYSREANFRSVLYKNTAHEYLPEMKEEMIAWFEKHLPVKK
;
A
#
# COMPACT_ATOMS: atom_id res chain seq x y z
N MET A 1 -65.95 39.85 -27.73
CA MET A 1 -65.46 39.64 -29.08
C MET A 1 -64.54 38.44 -29.07
N SER A 2 -65.00 37.38 -29.73
CA SER A 2 -64.39 36.10 -29.89
C SER A 2 -63.10 36.16 -30.74
N ARG A 3 -62.15 35.34 -30.50
CA ARG A 3 -61.49 34.53 -31.54
C ARG A 3 -60.67 33.41 -30.92
N SER A 4 -61.16 32.25 -31.13
CA SER A 4 -60.57 30.92 -31.08
C SER A 4 -59.34 30.82 -31.99
N PHE A 5 -58.29 30.11 -31.55
CA PHE A 5 -57.37 29.47 -32.48
C PHE A 5 -57.10 28.01 -32.05
N ALA A 6 -57.22 27.17 -33.05
CA ALA A 6 -57.29 25.71 -32.95
C ALA A 6 -55.90 25.03 -32.83
N ARG A 7 -55.92 23.96 -32.12
CA ARG A 7 -55.22 22.69 -32.23
C ARG A 7 -54.25 22.45 -33.38
N GLY A 8 -53.03 22.05 -33.03
CA GLY A 8 -52.14 21.27 -33.82
C GLY A 8 -51.56 20.15 -32.97
N LEU A 9 -52.20 18.96 -33.00
CA LEU A 9 -51.67 17.72 -32.41
C LEU A 9 -50.65 17.14 -33.42
N THR A 10 -49.38 17.12 -33.06
CA THR A 10 -48.37 16.33 -33.79
C THR A 10 -48.16 15.04 -32.99
N ALA A 11 -48.62 13.96 -33.54
CA ALA A 11 -48.41 12.59 -33.03
C ALA A 11 -46.95 12.23 -33.24
N VAL A 12 -46.22 12.02 -32.15
CA VAL A 12 -44.91 11.38 -32.19
C VAL A 12 -45.13 9.87 -32.10
N LEU A 13 -44.86 9.18 -33.20
CA LEU A 13 -44.79 7.71 -33.22
C LEU A 13 -43.67 7.25 -32.32
N ALA A 14 -44.01 6.60 -31.20
CA ALA A 14 -43.08 5.83 -30.41
C ALA A 14 -42.77 4.51 -31.15
N VAL A 15 -41.58 4.42 -31.71
CA VAL A 15 -41.02 3.14 -32.17
C VAL A 15 -40.60 2.35 -30.91
N LEU A 16 -41.44 1.42 -30.53
CA LEU A 16 -41.10 0.38 -29.55
C LEU A 16 -40.09 -0.58 -30.21
N SER A 17 -38.80 -0.29 -30.05
CA SER A 17 -37.76 -1.28 -30.30
C SER A 17 -37.85 -2.34 -29.21
N GLY A 18 -38.26 -3.55 -29.58
CA GLY A 18 -38.27 -4.73 -28.71
C GLY A 18 -36.85 -5.07 -28.30
N VAL A 19 -36.49 -4.69 -27.10
CA VAL A 19 -35.30 -5.22 -26.43
C VAL A 19 -35.67 -6.60 -25.92
N ALA A 20 -35.08 -7.64 -26.53
CA ALA A 20 -35.19 -9.00 -26.03
C ALA A 20 -34.69 -9.04 -24.58
N PRO A 21 -35.34 -9.77 -23.66
CA PRO A 21 -34.85 -9.89 -22.30
C PRO A 21 -33.46 -10.54 -22.34
N LEU A 22 -32.50 -9.91 -21.68
CA LEU A 22 -31.19 -10.50 -21.43
C LEU A 22 -31.39 -11.87 -20.77
N PRO A 23 -30.65 -12.90 -21.20
CA PRO A 23 -30.71 -14.20 -20.56
C PRO A 23 -30.39 -14.04 -19.06
N ALA A 24 -31.17 -14.75 -18.24
CA ALA A 24 -31.03 -14.74 -16.80
C ALA A 24 -29.54 -14.90 -16.41
N GLN A 25 -29.02 -13.93 -15.71
CA GLN A 25 -27.65 -14.03 -15.15
C GLN A 25 -27.62 -15.28 -14.30
N VAL A 26 -26.83 -16.25 -14.72
CA VAL A 26 -26.48 -17.40 -13.89
C VAL A 26 -25.79 -16.82 -12.67
N ARG A 27 -26.51 -16.77 -11.54
CA ARG A 27 -25.87 -16.53 -10.24
C ARG A 27 -24.94 -17.69 -9.96
N VAL A 28 -23.66 -17.52 -10.27
CA VAL A 28 -22.63 -18.38 -9.74
C VAL A 28 -22.59 -18.08 -8.25
N THR A 29 -23.21 -18.92 -7.44
CA THR A 29 -23.00 -18.92 -6.00
C THR A 29 -21.52 -19.25 -5.80
N PRO A 30 -20.73 -18.37 -5.15
CA PRO A 30 -19.37 -18.73 -4.79
C PRO A 30 -19.45 -19.98 -3.90
N LYS A 31 -18.78 -21.07 -4.26
CA LYS A 31 -18.48 -22.12 -3.31
C LYS A 31 -17.72 -21.44 -2.16
N GLU A 32 -18.19 -21.60 -0.94
CA GLU A 32 -17.44 -21.20 0.23
C GLU A 32 -16.08 -21.89 0.16
N SER A 33 -15.01 -21.15 -0.04
CA SER A 33 -13.66 -21.65 0.04
C SER A 33 -13.40 -22.01 1.50
N LYS A 34 -13.48 -23.27 1.80
CA LYS A 34 -12.81 -23.84 2.97
C LYS A 34 -11.33 -23.79 2.66
N GLY A 35 -10.56 -23.10 3.49
CA GLY A 35 -9.17 -22.73 3.35
C GLY A 35 -8.32 -23.64 2.44
N GLY A 36 -7.49 -23.04 1.60
CA GLY A 36 -6.43 -23.71 0.88
C GLY A 36 -6.82 -24.28 -0.49
N GLU A 37 -7.41 -23.47 -1.39
CA GLU A 37 -7.41 -23.81 -2.82
C GLU A 37 -5.99 -23.60 -3.37
N ARG A 38 -5.40 -24.68 -3.89
CA ARG A 38 -4.02 -24.66 -4.41
C ARG A 38 -3.90 -23.69 -5.59
N PRO A 39 -2.76 -22.99 -5.73
CA PRO A 39 -2.45 -22.27 -6.95
C PRO A 39 -2.57 -23.23 -8.14
N GLY A 40 -3.44 -22.94 -9.09
CA GLY A 40 -3.68 -23.78 -10.28
C GLY A 40 -5.13 -24.19 -10.49
N GLU A 41 -5.95 -24.36 -9.46
CA GLU A 41 -7.37 -24.69 -9.64
C GLU A 41 -8.22 -23.50 -10.06
N LEU A 42 -7.83 -22.27 -9.68
CA LEU A 42 -8.52 -21.05 -10.07
C LEU A 42 -8.31 -20.65 -11.53
N TRP A 43 -7.25 -21.11 -12.17
CA TRP A 43 -6.92 -20.74 -13.56
C TRP A 43 -7.96 -21.26 -14.58
N ALA A 44 -8.60 -22.38 -14.29
CA ALA A 44 -9.57 -22.98 -15.19
C ALA A 44 -10.79 -22.09 -15.44
N ASP A 45 -11.15 -21.26 -14.47
CA ASP A 45 -12.35 -20.42 -14.49
C ASP A 45 -12.08 -18.99 -15.02
N VAL A 46 -10.81 -18.59 -15.14
CA VAL A 46 -10.46 -17.28 -15.71
C VAL A 46 -10.45 -17.37 -17.23
N PRO A 47 -11.29 -16.59 -17.94
CA PRO A 47 -11.29 -16.57 -19.40
C PRO A 47 -9.89 -16.29 -19.96
N GLU A 48 -9.51 -17.01 -21.02
CA GLU A 48 -8.16 -16.89 -21.62
C GLU A 48 -7.83 -15.45 -22.04
N SER A 49 -8.82 -14.70 -22.51
CA SER A 49 -8.69 -13.27 -22.86
C SER A 49 -8.20 -12.40 -21.71
N PHE A 50 -8.48 -12.76 -20.46
CA PHE A 50 -7.99 -12.05 -19.28
C PHE A 50 -6.66 -12.60 -18.78
N ARG A 51 -6.39 -13.90 -18.94
CA ARG A 51 -5.10 -14.51 -18.58
C ARG A 51 -3.96 -14.04 -19.50
N GLY A 52 -4.28 -13.74 -20.75
CA GLY A 52 -3.32 -13.30 -21.77
C GLY A 52 -3.08 -11.79 -21.84
N ILE A 53 -3.53 -11.00 -20.86
CA ILE A 53 -3.28 -9.55 -20.85
C ILE A 53 -1.77 -9.30 -20.87
N GLN A 54 -1.32 -8.59 -21.92
CA GLN A 54 0.09 -8.22 -22.06
C GLN A 54 0.34 -6.89 -21.34
N ILE A 55 1.12 -6.94 -20.27
CA ILE A 55 1.69 -5.75 -19.64
C ILE A 55 3.05 -5.51 -20.28
N PRO A 56 3.41 -4.27 -20.66
CA PRO A 56 4.71 -4.00 -21.23
C PRO A 56 5.83 -4.56 -20.38
N ASN A 57 6.68 -5.38 -20.97
CA ASN A 57 7.84 -5.92 -20.26
C ASN A 57 8.80 -4.77 -19.96
N TRP A 58 8.83 -4.32 -18.72
CA TRP A 58 9.82 -3.37 -18.27
C TRP A 58 11.22 -4.03 -18.35
N PRO A 59 12.13 -3.48 -19.15
CA PRO A 59 13.44 -4.09 -19.28
C PRO A 59 14.22 -3.88 -17.98
N VAL A 60 14.60 -4.99 -17.33
CA VAL A 60 15.53 -4.94 -16.20
C VAL A 60 16.81 -4.25 -16.67
N PRO A 61 17.25 -3.17 -16.02
CA PRO A 61 18.45 -2.47 -16.44
C PRO A 61 19.68 -3.38 -16.37
N THR A 62 20.47 -3.39 -17.42
CA THR A 62 21.70 -4.18 -17.53
C THR A 62 22.96 -3.31 -17.58
N ASP A 63 22.81 -2.01 -17.75
CA ASP A 63 23.88 -1.03 -17.76
C ASP A 63 23.68 -0.01 -16.64
N PHE A 64 24.61 0.02 -15.70
CA PHE A 64 24.56 0.90 -14.52
C PHE A 64 24.61 2.39 -14.90
N GLY A 65 25.45 2.73 -15.89
CA GLY A 65 25.61 4.13 -16.32
C GLY A 65 24.33 4.69 -16.92
N ARG A 66 23.67 3.91 -17.79
CA ARG A 66 22.37 4.29 -18.38
C ARG A 66 21.27 4.37 -17.34
N TRP A 67 21.25 3.41 -16.42
CA TRP A 67 20.24 3.41 -15.34
C TRP A 67 20.38 4.62 -14.45
N GLN A 68 21.58 4.91 -13.95
CA GLN A 68 21.86 6.08 -13.12
C GLN A 68 21.79 7.39 -13.91
N GLY A 69 22.21 7.38 -15.18
CA GLY A 69 22.24 8.56 -16.03
C GLY A 69 20.88 9.06 -16.52
N GLY A 70 19.77 8.32 -16.22
CA GLY A 70 18.44 8.78 -16.61
C GLY A 70 17.34 7.74 -16.47
N GLY A 71 17.62 6.45 -16.56
CA GLY A 71 16.61 5.39 -16.51
C GLY A 71 15.84 5.39 -15.19
N HIS A 72 16.54 5.47 -14.06
CA HIS A 72 15.93 5.57 -12.73
C HIS A 72 15.02 6.79 -12.59
N ALA A 73 15.51 7.98 -12.98
CA ALA A 73 14.76 9.21 -12.92
C ALA A 73 13.53 9.19 -13.84
N ALA A 74 13.65 8.64 -15.04
CA ALA A 74 12.53 8.50 -15.99
C ALA A 74 11.45 7.56 -15.45
N THR A 75 11.84 6.38 -14.91
CA THR A 75 10.90 5.43 -14.29
C THR A 75 10.17 6.08 -13.11
N ARG A 76 10.93 6.80 -12.27
CA ARG A 76 10.35 7.52 -11.12
C ARG A 76 9.40 8.65 -11.56
N ALA A 77 9.73 9.43 -12.57
CA ALA A 77 8.88 10.47 -13.11
C ALA A 77 7.56 9.90 -13.66
N THR A 78 7.64 8.79 -14.39
CA THR A 78 6.44 8.06 -14.86
C THR A 78 5.57 7.62 -13.68
N LEU A 79 6.18 7.03 -12.64
CA LEU A 79 5.46 6.60 -11.44
C LEU A 79 4.74 7.77 -10.75
N PHE A 80 5.41 8.91 -10.57
CA PHE A 80 4.79 10.11 -10.00
C PHE A 80 3.64 10.65 -10.86
N GLY A 81 3.79 10.63 -12.18
CA GLY A 81 2.72 11.02 -13.11
C GLY A 81 1.47 10.14 -12.97
N LEU A 82 1.66 8.84 -12.75
CA LEU A 82 0.57 7.88 -12.57
C LEU A 82 -0.17 8.05 -11.24
N LEU A 83 0.51 8.52 -10.19
CA LEU A 83 -0.13 8.79 -8.89
C LEU A 83 -1.10 9.97 -8.92
N GLY A 84 -1.08 10.77 -9.99
CA GLY A 84 -1.92 11.95 -10.17
C GLY A 84 -1.42 13.17 -9.37
N GLU A 85 -2.26 14.18 -9.27
CA GLU A 85 -1.91 15.38 -8.52
C GLU A 85 -1.73 15.05 -7.04
N MET A 86 -0.56 15.36 -6.52
CA MET A 86 -0.27 15.30 -5.08
C MET A 86 -0.09 16.73 -4.55
N PRO A 87 -1.10 17.28 -3.82
CA PRO A 87 -1.02 18.64 -3.29
C PRO A 87 0.19 18.85 -2.37
N PRO A 88 0.67 20.09 -2.17
CA PRO A 88 1.72 20.39 -1.22
C PRO A 88 1.42 19.81 0.18
N ARG A 89 2.44 19.25 0.84
CA ARG A 89 2.27 18.73 2.19
C ARG A 89 2.16 19.87 3.21
N PRO A 90 1.36 19.66 4.29
CA PRO A 90 1.22 20.66 5.35
C PRO A 90 2.53 20.83 6.14
N ASP A 91 2.62 21.95 6.86
CA ASP A 91 3.71 22.21 7.79
C ASP A 91 3.72 21.15 8.92
N PRO A 92 4.78 20.37 9.06
CA PRO A 92 4.88 19.32 10.07
C PRO A 92 4.90 19.86 11.53
N ALA A 93 5.18 21.15 11.72
CA ALA A 93 5.11 21.78 13.04
C ALA A 93 3.66 21.92 13.58
N LYS A 94 2.66 21.74 12.70
CA LYS A 94 1.23 21.80 13.08
C LYS A 94 0.66 20.48 13.59
N VAL A 95 1.48 19.45 13.74
CA VAL A 95 1.08 18.19 14.36
C VAL A 95 0.76 18.42 15.85
N LYS A 96 -0.38 17.89 16.30
CA LYS A 96 -0.84 18.00 17.70
C LYS A 96 -0.67 16.67 18.40
N VAL A 97 0.01 16.68 19.55
CA VAL A 97 0.05 15.55 20.46
C VAL A 97 -1.14 15.68 21.43
N SER A 98 -2.01 14.68 21.46
CA SER A 98 -3.24 14.68 22.26
C SER A 98 -3.08 13.99 23.61
N SER A 99 -2.25 12.95 23.70
CA SER A 99 -1.95 12.26 24.96
C SER A 99 -0.56 11.65 24.96
N LYS A 100 -0.06 11.38 26.18
CA LYS A 100 1.16 10.63 26.45
C LYS A 100 0.90 9.62 27.55
N GLU A 101 1.32 8.40 27.32
CA GLU A 101 1.14 7.28 28.25
C GLU A 101 2.46 6.53 28.40
N ASP A 102 2.82 6.21 29.63
CA ASP A 102 4.05 5.49 29.92
C ASP A 102 3.85 3.99 29.98
N TYR A 103 4.65 3.26 29.20
CA TYR A 103 4.72 1.81 29.19
C TYR A 103 6.10 1.33 29.62
N ASP A 104 6.23 0.03 29.89
CA ASP A 104 7.53 -0.60 30.13
C ASP A 104 8.40 -0.51 28.87
N GLY A 105 9.52 0.22 28.97
CA GLY A 105 10.51 0.41 27.90
C GLY A 105 10.20 1.50 26.86
N TYR A 106 9.00 2.08 26.82
CA TYR A 106 8.66 3.15 25.88
C TYR A 106 7.57 4.08 26.40
N THR A 107 7.47 5.28 25.82
CA THR A 107 6.33 6.20 25.96
C THR A 107 5.50 6.13 24.70
N LEU A 108 4.19 6.04 24.82
CA LEU A 108 3.24 6.13 23.73
C LEU A 108 2.69 7.57 23.66
N GLU A 109 2.79 8.19 22.50
CA GLU A 109 2.12 9.45 22.19
C GLU A 109 1.02 9.20 21.15
N ARG A 110 -0.19 9.77 21.40
CA ARG A 110 -1.20 9.91 20.37
C ARG A 110 -1.09 11.28 19.75
N PHE A 111 -1.10 11.35 18.44
CA PHE A 111 -1.01 12.60 17.71
C PHE A 111 -2.01 12.65 16.55
N GLU A 112 -2.23 13.84 16.03
CA GLU A 112 -3.01 14.06 14.81
C GLU A 112 -2.43 15.21 13.99
N PHE A 113 -2.63 15.15 12.68
CA PHE A 113 -2.37 16.26 11.78
C PHE A 113 -3.46 16.37 10.72
N HIS A 114 -3.73 17.59 10.25
CA HIS A 114 -4.55 17.77 9.06
C HIS A 114 -3.68 17.51 7.83
N ASN A 115 -4.15 16.67 6.87
CA ASN A 115 -3.38 16.34 5.68
C ASN A 115 -3.21 17.52 4.68
N GLY A 116 -3.76 18.68 4.99
CA GLY A 116 -3.68 19.89 4.15
C GLY A 116 -4.69 19.92 3.00
N VAL A 117 -5.56 18.91 2.90
CA VAL A 117 -6.58 18.78 1.84
C VAL A 117 -7.98 18.67 2.44
N ASP A 118 -8.28 17.56 3.06
CA ASP A 118 -9.67 17.20 3.40
C ASP A 118 -9.85 16.41 4.69
N SER A 119 -8.76 16.02 5.37
CA SER A 119 -8.88 15.03 6.43
C SER A 119 -7.87 15.23 7.55
N VAL A 120 -8.29 14.86 8.76
CA VAL A 120 -7.40 14.68 9.91
C VAL A 120 -6.88 13.24 9.91
N VAL A 121 -5.59 13.09 10.13
CA VAL A 121 -4.87 11.83 10.16
C VAL A 121 -4.42 11.58 11.61
N PRO A 122 -5.05 10.63 12.32
CA PRO A 122 -4.63 10.24 13.66
C PRO A 122 -3.45 9.26 13.59
N GLY A 123 -2.55 9.37 14.56
CA GLY A 123 -1.36 8.53 14.65
C GLY A 123 -0.97 8.15 16.06
N ILE A 124 -0.07 7.16 16.16
CA ILE A 124 0.60 6.72 17.38
C ILE A 124 2.10 6.79 17.15
N LEU A 125 2.82 7.33 18.13
CA LEU A 125 4.27 7.33 18.19
C LEU A 125 4.72 6.59 19.45
N LEU A 126 5.55 5.56 19.29
CA LEU A 126 6.21 4.87 20.40
C LEU A 126 7.65 5.35 20.47
N ILE A 127 8.03 5.87 21.64
CA ILE A 127 9.36 6.48 21.86
C ILE A 127 10.12 5.66 22.90
N PRO A 128 11.28 5.08 22.56
CA PRO A 128 12.10 4.33 23.52
C PRO A 128 12.48 5.19 24.72
N LYS A 129 12.41 4.64 25.96
CA LYS A 129 12.80 5.37 27.19
C LYS A 129 14.32 5.39 27.38
N ASP A 130 15.00 4.28 27.17
CA ASP A 130 16.43 4.12 27.49
C ASP A 130 17.36 4.55 26.34
N ARG A 131 16.98 5.65 25.65
CA ARG A 131 17.80 6.20 24.57
C ARG A 131 18.86 7.17 25.10
N LYS A 132 20.08 7.03 24.65
CA LYS A 132 21.20 7.97 24.94
C LYS A 132 21.34 9.03 23.84
N GLU A 133 20.90 8.71 22.61
CA GLU A 133 20.99 9.55 21.42
C GLU A 133 19.66 9.46 20.63
N PRO A 134 19.44 10.34 19.65
CA PRO A 134 18.35 10.16 18.70
C PRO A 134 18.41 8.80 18.02
N CYS A 135 17.24 8.17 17.87
CA CYS A 135 17.08 6.80 17.38
C CYS A 135 16.66 6.75 15.91
N PRO A 136 16.94 5.65 15.19
CA PRO A 136 16.25 5.42 13.91
C PRO A 136 14.75 5.27 14.15
N ALA A 137 13.94 5.64 13.14
CA ALA A 137 12.49 5.50 13.21
C ALA A 137 11.99 4.42 12.24
N ILE A 138 10.90 3.75 12.60
CA ILE A 138 10.18 2.82 11.74
C ILE A 138 8.77 3.33 11.52
N VAL A 139 8.41 3.57 10.26
CA VAL A 139 7.03 3.77 9.82
C VAL A 139 6.38 2.40 9.70
N ALA A 140 5.45 2.09 10.60
CA ALA A 140 4.80 0.79 10.70
C ALA A 140 3.36 0.89 10.21
N LEU A 141 3.06 0.24 9.08
CA LEU A 141 1.86 0.42 8.28
C LEU A 141 0.93 -0.78 8.43
N HIS A 142 -0.31 -0.52 8.85
CA HIS A 142 -1.32 -1.56 9.05
C HIS A 142 -1.91 -2.08 7.74
N GLY A 143 -2.46 -3.30 7.77
CA GLY A 143 -3.16 -3.94 6.66
C GLY A 143 -4.57 -3.38 6.41
N HIS A 144 -5.20 -3.82 5.31
CA HIS A 144 -6.57 -3.46 4.97
C HIS A 144 -7.56 -3.92 6.05
N GLY A 145 -8.53 -3.09 6.40
CA GLY A 145 -9.49 -3.39 7.47
C GLY A 145 -8.93 -3.38 8.89
N SER A 146 -7.67 -2.92 9.06
CA SER A 146 -6.98 -2.82 10.34
C SER A 146 -6.75 -1.35 10.74
N SER A 147 -5.90 -1.07 11.72
CA SER A 147 -5.64 0.30 12.19
C SER A 147 -4.23 0.43 12.80
N LYS A 148 -3.83 1.64 13.13
CA LYS A 148 -2.60 1.91 13.90
C LYS A 148 -2.57 1.18 15.25
N GLU A 149 -3.75 0.96 15.87
CA GLU A 149 -3.86 0.18 17.10
C GLU A 149 -3.41 -1.26 16.91
N SER A 150 -3.75 -1.89 15.79
CA SER A 150 -3.34 -3.25 15.47
C SER A 150 -1.82 -3.42 15.43
N VAL A 151 -1.11 -2.35 15.11
CA VAL A 151 0.36 -2.35 15.06
C VAL A 151 0.98 -1.99 16.42
N CYS A 152 0.35 -1.07 17.17
CA CYS A 152 0.97 -0.41 18.32
C CYS A 152 0.41 -0.83 19.68
N THR A 153 -0.90 -1.16 19.80
CA THR A 153 -1.56 -1.33 21.10
C THR A 153 -2.40 -2.59 21.23
N ASP A 154 -2.90 -3.17 20.13
CA ASP A 154 -3.68 -4.41 20.17
C ASP A 154 -2.77 -5.64 20.16
N ALA A 155 -2.44 -6.14 21.35
CA ALA A 155 -1.59 -7.32 21.52
C ALA A 155 -2.17 -8.62 20.93
N LYS A 156 -3.46 -8.65 20.57
CA LYS A 156 -4.10 -9.80 19.91
C LYS A 156 -3.93 -9.78 18.39
N SER A 157 -3.57 -8.64 17.84
CA SER A 157 -3.34 -8.50 16.40
C SER A 157 -2.10 -9.28 15.94
N SER A 158 -2.22 -9.99 14.82
CA SER A 158 -1.06 -10.56 14.15
C SER A 158 -0.04 -9.51 13.70
N GLN A 159 -0.48 -8.28 13.52
CA GLN A 159 0.35 -7.15 13.10
C GLN A 159 1.00 -6.39 14.28
N PHE A 160 0.84 -6.86 15.50
CA PHE A 160 1.40 -6.23 16.69
C PHE A 160 2.92 -6.38 16.73
N ILE A 161 3.63 -5.33 16.30
CA ILE A 161 5.09 -5.27 16.20
C ILE A 161 5.69 -4.02 16.84
N GLY A 162 4.89 -2.97 17.02
CA GLY A 162 5.36 -1.67 17.50
C GLY A 162 6.14 -1.72 18.80
N PRO A 163 5.60 -2.30 19.90
CA PRO A 163 6.31 -2.41 21.16
C PRO A 163 7.61 -3.20 21.10
N ALA A 164 7.65 -4.26 20.28
CA ALA A 164 8.87 -5.07 20.10
C ALA A 164 10.00 -4.26 19.45
N LEU A 165 9.68 -3.41 18.49
CA LEU A 165 10.63 -2.48 17.87
C LEU A 165 11.01 -1.35 18.81
N ALA A 166 10.05 -0.76 19.54
CA ALA A 166 10.31 0.33 20.47
C ALA A 166 11.26 -0.12 21.60
N LYS A 167 11.03 -1.30 22.18
CA LYS A 167 11.93 -1.89 23.19
C LYS A 167 13.34 -2.21 22.68
N ARG A 168 13.53 -2.28 21.35
CA ARG A 168 14.84 -2.40 20.70
C ARG A 168 15.49 -1.06 20.35
N GLY A 169 14.85 0.05 20.74
CA GLY A 169 15.39 1.40 20.57
C GLY A 169 14.99 2.10 19.28
N TYR A 170 13.97 1.63 18.57
CA TYR A 170 13.40 2.34 17.42
C TYR A 170 12.26 3.26 17.87
N VAL A 171 12.22 4.49 17.35
CA VAL A 171 10.99 5.26 17.36
C VAL A 171 10.03 4.62 16.35
N VAL A 172 8.81 4.27 16.76
CA VAL A 172 7.83 3.63 15.88
C VAL A 172 6.66 4.56 15.66
N ALA A 173 6.32 4.83 14.40
CA ALA A 173 5.20 5.68 14.03
C ALA A 173 4.20 4.93 13.15
N ALA A 174 2.92 5.02 13.49
CA ALA A 174 1.83 4.44 12.74
C ALA A 174 0.68 5.45 12.60
N ILE A 175 0.06 5.51 11.42
CA ILE A 175 -1.13 6.33 11.13
C ILE A 175 -2.25 5.46 10.56
N ASP A 176 -3.50 5.88 10.76
CA ASP A 176 -4.64 5.25 10.10
C ASP A 176 -4.72 5.64 8.63
N ALA A 177 -4.90 4.67 7.75
CA ALA A 177 -5.23 4.90 6.36
C ALA A 177 -6.63 5.52 6.21
N CYS A 178 -6.90 6.14 5.07
CA CYS A 178 -8.07 7.01 4.81
C CYS A 178 -9.45 6.48 5.20
N PHE A 179 -9.64 5.18 5.23
CA PHE A 179 -10.93 4.53 5.47
C PHE A 179 -10.89 3.54 6.64
N ASN A 180 -9.86 3.61 7.48
CA ASN A 180 -9.64 2.67 8.58
C ASN A 180 -9.55 3.38 9.94
N GLY A 181 -9.60 2.60 11.02
CA GLY A 181 -9.41 3.07 12.39
C GLY A 181 -10.33 4.23 12.74
N GLU A 182 -9.80 5.29 13.33
CA GLU A 182 -10.55 6.49 13.73
C GLU A 182 -11.07 7.33 12.54
N ARG A 183 -10.63 7.03 11.32
CA ARG A 183 -11.08 7.70 10.08
C ARG A 183 -12.30 7.02 9.46
N PHE A 184 -12.66 5.82 9.93
CA PHE A 184 -13.84 5.11 9.45
C PHE A 184 -15.12 5.95 9.65
N GLY A 185 -16.01 5.95 8.65
CA GLY A 185 -17.26 6.73 8.67
C GLY A 185 -17.08 8.24 8.47
N LYS A 186 -15.88 8.74 8.22
CA LYS A 186 -15.58 10.16 7.96
C LYS A 186 -15.31 10.47 6.48
N GLY A 187 -15.76 9.60 5.59
CA GLY A 187 -15.59 9.75 4.14
C GLY A 187 -16.63 10.66 3.48
N PRO A 188 -16.59 10.81 2.15
CA PRO A 188 -17.43 11.75 1.39
C PRO A 188 -18.94 11.50 1.52
N ALA A 189 -19.37 10.27 1.77
CA ALA A 189 -20.78 9.93 2.00
C ALA A 189 -21.21 10.07 3.48
N GLY A 190 -20.30 10.48 4.37
CA GLY A 190 -20.56 10.66 5.79
C GLY A 190 -21.10 9.40 6.46
N LYS A 191 -22.18 9.51 7.23
CA LYS A 191 -22.78 8.36 7.95
C LYS A 191 -23.34 7.25 7.04
N ARG A 192 -23.48 7.48 5.74
CA ARG A 192 -23.90 6.45 4.78
C ARG A 192 -22.79 5.48 4.43
N ASP A 193 -21.53 5.87 4.60
CA ASP A 193 -20.38 4.98 4.50
C ASP A 193 -20.24 4.13 5.78
N GLN A 194 -21.18 3.19 5.96
CA GLN A 194 -21.24 2.36 7.16
C GLN A 194 -20.33 1.13 7.12
N ARG A 195 -19.63 0.91 6.01
CA ARG A 195 -18.62 -0.13 5.83
C ARG A 195 -17.34 0.48 5.29
N PRO A 196 -16.16 0.01 5.71
CA PRO A 196 -14.88 0.53 5.23
C PRO A 196 -14.79 0.54 3.70
N ILE A 197 -15.25 -0.52 3.04
CA ILE A 197 -15.24 -0.64 1.58
C ILE A 197 -16.07 0.45 0.88
N ASN A 198 -17.18 0.87 1.45
CA ASN A 198 -18.00 1.94 0.86
C ASN A 198 -17.26 3.28 0.90
N GLN A 199 -16.58 3.57 2.01
CA GLN A 199 -15.78 4.78 2.15
C GLN A 199 -14.57 4.76 1.22
N GLU A 200 -13.91 3.63 1.10
CA GLU A 200 -12.81 3.40 0.17
C GLU A 200 -13.22 3.68 -1.28
N GLU A 201 -14.34 3.10 -1.73
CA GLU A 201 -14.88 3.34 -3.07
C GLU A 201 -15.29 4.80 -3.29
N SER A 202 -15.90 5.44 -2.30
CA SER A 202 -16.32 6.84 -2.38
C SER A 202 -15.13 7.77 -2.52
N LEU A 203 -14.06 7.54 -1.75
CA LEU A 203 -12.82 8.29 -1.84
C LEU A 203 -12.09 8.05 -3.17
N PHE A 204 -12.03 6.79 -3.61
CA PHE A 204 -11.42 6.44 -4.89
C PHE A 204 -12.08 7.20 -6.05
N LYS A 205 -13.41 7.17 -6.11
CA LYS A 205 -14.20 7.85 -7.15
C LYS A 205 -14.02 9.37 -7.08
N LEU A 206 -14.04 9.94 -5.87
CA LEU A 206 -13.87 11.38 -5.67
C LEU A 206 -12.49 11.84 -6.13
N TYR A 207 -11.43 11.17 -5.68
CA TYR A 207 -10.08 11.55 -6.04
C TYR A 207 -9.81 11.37 -7.55
N LEU A 208 -10.34 10.30 -8.15
CA LEU A 208 -10.23 10.09 -9.59
C LEU A 208 -10.83 11.26 -10.39
N TRP A 209 -11.99 11.77 -10.00
CA TRP A 209 -12.59 12.95 -10.63
C TRP A 209 -11.76 14.24 -10.42
N GLN A 210 -10.97 14.29 -9.37
CA GLN A 210 -10.08 15.40 -9.06
C GLN A 210 -8.69 15.29 -9.73
N GLY A 211 -8.46 14.28 -10.57
CA GLY A 211 -7.15 14.04 -11.18
C GLY A 211 -6.11 13.46 -10.20
N ARG A 212 -6.58 12.83 -9.12
CA ARG A 212 -5.77 12.20 -8.07
C ARG A 212 -6.03 10.71 -8.03
N THR A 213 -5.14 9.96 -7.41
CA THR A 213 -5.41 8.57 -7.05
C THR A 213 -5.55 8.45 -5.53
N LEU A 214 -6.43 7.54 -5.08
CA LEU A 214 -6.52 7.24 -3.65
C LEU A 214 -5.17 6.75 -3.12
N TRP A 215 -4.49 5.93 -3.92
CA TRP A 215 -3.15 5.42 -3.59
C TRP A 215 -2.12 6.54 -3.41
N GLY A 216 -2.05 7.49 -4.34
CA GLY A 216 -1.15 8.64 -4.24
C GLY A 216 -1.43 9.49 -3.01
N MET A 217 -2.71 9.70 -2.68
CA MET A 217 -3.09 10.46 -1.48
C MET A 217 -2.70 9.73 -0.18
N MET A 218 -2.84 8.40 -0.12
CA MET A 218 -2.39 7.59 1.02
C MET A 218 -0.87 7.69 1.21
N LEU A 219 -0.10 7.48 0.14
CA LEU A 219 1.36 7.60 0.18
C LEU A 219 1.82 9.01 0.57
N ARG A 220 1.10 10.04 0.10
CA ARG A 220 1.38 11.42 0.49
C ARG A 220 1.18 11.66 1.99
N GLU A 221 0.17 11.06 2.62
CA GLU A 221 -0.03 11.15 4.07
C GLU A 221 1.11 10.47 4.84
N GLU A 222 1.67 9.40 4.32
CA GLU A 222 2.87 8.76 4.87
C GLU A 222 4.13 9.63 4.72
N GLN A 223 4.24 10.37 3.62
CA GLN A 223 5.29 11.38 3.47
C GLN A 223 5.10 12.53 4.47
N CYS A 224 3.86 12.94 4.81
CA CYS A 224 3.60 13.89 5.89
C CYS A 224 4.06 13.33 7.25
N LEU A 225 3.84 12.03 7.50
CA LEU A 225 4.37 11.36 8.69
C LEU A 225 5.90 11.40 8.73
N ILE A 226 6.57 11.15 7.61
CA ILE A 226 8.05 11.27 7.52
C ILE A 226 8.50 12.71 7.76
N ASP A 227 7.78 13.72 7.24
CA ASP A 227 8.06 15.12 7.52
C ASP A 227 7.96 15.42 9.03
N TYR A 228 6.92 14.90 9.69
CA TYR A 228 6.77 15.02 11.15
C TYR A 228 7.91 14.34 11.92
N LEU A 229 8.27 13.11 11.55
CA LEU A 229 9.40 12.40 12.17
C LEU A 229 10.70 13.20 12.05
N GLY A 230 10.89 13.92 10.94
CA GLY A 230 12.04 14.79 10.75
C GLY A 230 12.10 15.99 11.70
N THR A 231 10.99 16.37 12.34
CA THR A 231 10.93 17.45 13.35
C THR A 231 11.15 16.95 14.77
N ARG A 232 11.13 15.63 14.97
CA ARG A 232 11.20 15.03 16.32
C ARG A 232 12.65 14.93 16.81
N PRO A 233 12.97 15.49 17.99
CA PRO A 233 14.33 15.41 18.55
C PRO A 233 14.75 13.98 18.91
N GLU A 234 13.79 13.06 19.08
CA GLU A 234 14.03 11.65 19.35
C GLU A 234 14.50 10.88 18.11
N VAL A 235 14.29 11.42 16.91
CA VAL A 235 14.58 10.74 15.64
C VAL A 235 15.95 11.17 15.10
N ALA A 236 16.79 10.22 14.75
CA ALA A 236 18.13 10.43 14.21
C ALA A 236 18.11 10.86 12.74
N GLY A 237 17.73 12.10 12.46
CA GLY A 237 17.61 12.61 11.10
C GLY A 237 16.67 11.74 10.27
N PHE A 238 16.99 11.48 8.99
CA PHE A 238 16.20 10.59 8.14
C PHE A 238 16.73 9.15 8.14
N ARG A 239 17.06 8.59 9.30
CA ARG A 239 17.31 7.16 9.48
C ARG A 239 15.97 6.46 9.68
N ILE A 240 15.20 6.33 8.61
CA ILE A 240 13.81 5.85 8.62
C ILE A 240 13.74 4.52 7.89
N GLY A 241 13.10 3.53 8.53
CA GLY A 241 12.64 2.29 7.91
C GLY A 241 11.14 2.32 7.69
N ALA A 242 10.64 1.48 6.80
CA ALA A 242 9.21 1.26 6.60
C ALA A 242 8.90 -0.24 6.62
N THR A 243 7.79 -0.61 7.26
CA THR A 243 7.32 -2.01 7.28
C THR A 243 5.82 -2.08 7.38
N GLY A 244 5.25 -3.20 6.98
CA GLY A 244 3.84 -3.50 7.15
C GLY A 244 3.45 -4.82 6.53
N MET A 245 2.22 -5.26 6.82
CA MET A 245 1.63 -6.46 6.27
C MET A 245 0.50 -6.10 5.29
N SER A 246 0.34 -6.90 4.21
CA SER A 246 -0.79 -6.76 3.28
C SER A 246 -0.83 -5.36 2.64
N MET A 247 -1.92 -4.60 2.77
CA MET A 247 -1.96 -3.19 2.38
C MET A 247 -0.79 -2.39 2.99
N GLY A 248 -0.36 -2.72 4.21
CA GLY A 248 0.81 -2.12 4.84
C GLY A 248 2.13 -2.46 4.14
N CYS A 249 2.26 -3.68 3.62
CA CYS A 249 3.39 -4.11 2.79
C CYS A 249 3.45 -3.28 1.50
N THR A 250 2.34 -3.23 0.75
CA THR A 250 2.29 -2.45 -0.49
C THR A 250 2.59 -0.98 -0.26
N ARG A 251 2.06 -0.40 0.83
CA ARG A 251 2.37 0.99 1.23
C ARG A 251 3.86 1.16 1.54
N ALA A 252 4.48 0.21 2.23
CA ALA A 252 5.88 0.30 2.64
C ALA A 252 6.83 0.35 1.44
N TRP A 253 6.71 -0.57 0.48
CA TRP A 253 7.60 -0.56 -0.67
C TRP A 253 7.27 0.54 -1.70
N TRP A 254 5.99 0.92 -1.88
CA TRP A 254 5.65 2.11 -2.67
C TRP A 254 6.24 3.38 -2.05
N LEU A 255 6.09 3.56 -0.72
CA LEU A 255 6.67 4.70 -0.02
C LEU A 255 8.20 4.73 -0.19
N ALA A 256 8.87 3.59 -0.05
CA ALA A 256 10.31 3.49 -0.30
C ALA A 256 10.70 3.83 -1.74
N ALA A 257 9.86 3.46 -2.73
CA ALA A 257 10.12 3.79 -4.14
C ALA A 257 10.01 5.29 -4.44
N ILE A 258 9.10 6.01 -3.76
CA ILE A 258 8.86 7.44 -4.03
C ILE A 258 9.58 8.39 -3.06
N ASP A 259 10.08 7.89 -1.92
CA ASP A 259 10.71 8.72 -0.89
C ASP A 259 12.07 8.16 -0.46
N ASP A 260 13.14 8.82 -0.87
CA ASP A 260 14.52 8.39 -0.60
C ASP A 260 14.94 8.53 0.87
N ARG A 261 14.09 9.14 1.71
CA ARG A 261 14.29 9.22 3.16
C ARG A 261 14.06 7.87 3.85
N VAL A 262 13.28 6.97 3.22
CA VAL A 262 13.15 5.57 3.66
C VAL A 262 14.44 4.83 3.32
N LYS A 263 15.22 4.44 4.32
CA LYS A 263 16.55 3.85 4.19
C LYS A 263 16.58 2.32 4.19
N ALA A 264 15.52 1.70 4.71
CA ALA A 264 15.33 0.25 4.66
C ALA A 264 13.84 -0.07 4.63
N VAL A 265 13.46 -1.13 3.93
CA VAL A 265 12.06 -1.57 3.86
C VAL A 265 11.94 -3.07 4.10
N VAL A 266 10.88 -3.45 4.81
CA VAL A 266 10.46 -4.84 4.99
C VAL A 266 8.98 -4.94 4.67
N GLY A 267 8.63 -5.73 3.65
CA GLY A 267 7.25 -6.04 3.29
C GLY A 267 6.85 -7.44 3.76
N VAL A 268 5.59 -7.60 4.17
CA VAL A 268 5.04 -8.91 4.57
C VAL A 268 3.72 -9.15 3.84
N ALA A 269 3.62 -10.29 3.14
CA ALA A 269 2.42 -10.78 2.50
C ALA A 269 1.79 -9.77 1.52
N CYS A 270 2.53 -9.29 0.53
CA CYS A 270 2.05 -8.53 -0.64
C CYS A 270 3.20 -8.07 -1.56
N PHE A 271 4.22 -8.89 -1.70
CA PHE A 271 5.22 -8.75 -2.75
C PHE A 271 4.62 -9.26 -4.06
N THR A 272 3.74 -8.44 -4.67
CA THR A 272 2.83 -8.88 -5.73
C THR A 272 3.26 -8.35 -7.09
N ARG A 273 3.24 -9.22 -8.08
CA ARG A 273 3.32 -8.84 -9.49
C ARG A 273 1.92 -8.88 -10.11
N TYR A 274 1.55 -7.82 -10.83
CA TYR A 274 0.17 -7.66 -11.33
C TYR A 274 -0.18 -8.67 -12.43
N THR A 275 0.78 -9.03 -13.27
CA THR A 275 0.58 -10.03 -14.33
C THR A 275 0.06 -11.35 -13.76
N GLU A 276 0.72 -11.89 -12.74
CA GLU A 276 0.34 -13.15 -12.11
C GLU A 276 -0.92 -13.01 -11.27
N LEU A 277 -1.13 -11.87 -10.59
CA LEU A 277 -2.37 -11.58 -9.87
C LEU A 277 -3.59 -11.65 -10.82
N ILE A 278 -3.47 -11.09 -12.03
CA ILE A 278 -4.52 -11.15 -13.06
C ILE A 278 -4.68 -12.59 -13.56
N ALA A 279 -3.58 -13.25 -13.91
CA ALA A 279 -3.60 -14.61 -14.44
C ALA A 279 -4.25 -15.61 -13.50
N HIS A 280 -4.07 -15.43 -12.19
CA HIS A 280 -4.71 -16.24 -11.14
C HIS A 280 -6.15 -15.82 -10.81
N GLY A 281 -6.69 -14.76 -11.44
CA GLY A 281 -8.04 -14.26 -11.16
C GLY A 281 -8.22 -13.59 -9.80
N ASN A 282 -7.14 -13.16 -9.18
CA ASN A 282 -7.08 -12.72 -7.79
C ASN A 282 -7.18 -11.20 -7.59
N LEU A 283 -7.62 -10.43 -8.59
CA LEU A 283 -7.76 -8.96 -8.47
C LEU A 283 -8.60 -8.53 -7.27
N ARG A 284 -9.62 -9.31 -6.89
CA ARG A 284 -10.48 -9.05 -5.73
C ARG A 284 -9.78 -9.17 -4.36
N MET A 285 -8.56 -9.74 -4.33
CA MET A 285 -7.77 -9.88 -3.09
C MET A 285 -7.23 -8.53 -2.62
N HIS A 286 -7.17 -7.55 -3.51
CA HIS A 286 -6.79 -6.18 -3.17
C HIS A 286 -8.00 -5.26 -3.22
N GLY A 287 -8.11 -4.32 -2.26
CA GLY A 287 -9.12 -3.27 -2.29
C GLY A 287 -8.89 -2.27 -3.43
N ILE A 288 -9.94 -1.52 -3.78
CA ILE A 288 -9.89 -0.56 -4.89
C ILE A 288 -8.82 0.54 -4.67
N TYR A 289 -8.40 0.79 -3.43
CA TYR A 289 -7.35 1.76 -3.08
C TYR A 289 -6.07 1.56 -3.89
N TYR A 290 -5.75 0.29 -4.19
CA TYR A 290 -4.48 -0.14 -4.78
C TYR A 290 -4.39 0.10 -6.29
N PHE A 291 -5.52 0.33 -6.96
CA PHE A 291 -5.57 0.40 -8.41
C PHE A 291 -5.23 1.80 -8.91
N VAL A 292 -4.03 1.93 -9.50
CA VAL A 292 -3.53 3.17 -10.10
C VAL A 292 -3.84 3.15 -11.59
N PRO A 293 -4.66 4.09 -12.12
CA PRO A 293 -5.01 4.12 -13.53
C PRO A 293 -3.79 4.22 -14.45
N GLY A 294 -3.77 3.44 -15.51
CA GLY A 294 -2.76 3.53 -16.57
C GLY A 294 -1.42 2.88 -16.27
N VAL A 295 -1.21 2.26 -15.09
CA VAL A 295 0.08 1.63 -14.74
C VAL A 295 0.52 0.60 -15.77
N PHE A 296 -0.41 -0.18 -16.31
CA PHE A 296 -0.14 -1.22 -17.30
C PHE A 296 0.26 -0.71 -18.70
N ALA A 297 0.12 0.59 -18.95
CA ALA A 297 0.66 1.19 -20.18
C ALA A 297 2.19 1.36 -20.13
N HIS A 298 2.81 1.18 -18.96
CA HIS A 298 4.21 1.49 -18.73
C HIS A 298 5.02 0.32 -18.19
N PHE A 299 4.55 -0.38 -17.14
CA PHE A 299 5.30 -1.44 -16.45
C PHE A 299 4.42 -2.25 -15.48
N ASP A 300 4.99 -3.33 -14.98
CA ASP A 300 4.52 -4.04 -13.81
C ASP A 300 5.33 -3.62 -12.56
N THR A 301 5.10 -4.22 -11.41
CA THR A 301 5.62 -3.80 -10.11
C THR A 301 7.15 -3.90 -9.99
N GLU A 302 7.82 -4.71 -10.81
CA GLU A 302 9.29 -4.77 -10.82
C GLU A 302 9.95 -3.41 -11.06
N ALA A 303 9.35 -2.57 -11.89
CA ALA A 303 9.86 -1.23 -12.13
C ALA A 303 9.80 -0.34 -10.89
N ILE A 304 8.73 -0.49 -10.10
CA ILE A 304 8.52 0.27 -8.87
C ILE A 304 9.52 -0.20 -7.79
N HIS A 305 9.63 -1.51 -7.59
CA HIS A 305 10.58 -2.08 -6.65
C HIS A 305 12.05 -1.76 -7.02
N ALA A 306 12.38 -1.67 -8.30
CA ALA A 306 13.72 -1.30 -8.76
C ALA A 306 14.15 0.11 -8.31
N LEU A 307 13.20 1.03 -8.07
CA LEU A 307 13.47 2.37 -7.53
C LEU A 307 13.96 2.35 -6.07
N ILE A 308 13.76 1.24 -5.34
CA ILE A 308 14.25 1.07 -3.98
C ILE A 308 15.76 0.83 -3.96
N ALA A 309 16.28 0.12 -4.96
CA ALA A 309 17.70 -0.21 -5.03
C ALA A 309 18.58 1.05 -5.07
N PRO A 310 19.74 1.02 -4.38
CA PRO A 310 20.40 -0.10 -3.67
C PRO A 310 20.04 -0.18 -2.16
N ARG A 311 18.99 0.46 -1.70
CA ARG A 311 18.60 0.48 -0.28
C ARG A 311 18.15 -0.91 0.17
N PRO A 312 18.39 -1.29 1.45
CA PRO A 312 17.97 -2.57 2.00
C PRO A 312 16.47 -2.83 1.85
N HIS A 313 16.15 -3.99 1.26
CA HIS A 313 14.79 -4.39 0.91
C HIS A 313 14.60 -5.89 1.19
N LEU A 314 13.71 -6.22 2.12
CA LEU A 314 13.33 -7.58 2.48
C LEU A 314 11.84 -7.79 2.21
N GLU A 315 11.50 -8.91 1.56
CA GLU A 315 10.12 -9.33 1.33
C GLU A 315 9.88 -10.74 1.89
N LEU A 316 8.79 -10.88 2.64
CA LEU A 316 8.41 -12.11 3.35
C LEU A 316 7.00 -12.51 2.89
N SER A 317 6.89 -13.60 2.12
CA SER A 317 5.64 -14.02 1.47
C SER A 317 5.33 -15.48 1.76
N GLY A 318 4.05 -15.84 1.82
CA GLY A 318 3.59 -17.23 1.84
C GLY A 318 3.38 -17.77 0.41
N ASP A 319 3.66 -19.06 0.20
CA ASP A 319 3.49 -19.70 -1.12
C ASP A 319 2.04 -20.06 -1.46
N GLU A 320 1.13 -19.95 -0.49
CA GLU A 320 -0.32 -20.14 -0.66
C GLU A 320 -1.09 -18.82 -0.58
N ASP A 321 -0.39 -17.67 -0.61
CA ASP A 321 -1.02 -16.34 -0.56
C ASP A 321 -1.61 -15.96 -1.92
N GLY A 322 -2.95 -15.99 -2.02
CA GLY A 322 -3.65 -15.56 -3.24
C GLY A 322 -3.50 -14.07 -3.57
N GLY A 323 -3.15 -13.22 -2.60
CA GLY A 323 -2.88 -11.80 -2.80
C GLY A 323 -1.48 -11.50 -3.38
N ALA A 324 -0.57 -12.49 -3.30
CA ALA A 324 0.78 -12.42 -3.83
C ALA A 324 1.19 -13.79 -4.40
N PRO A 325 0.68 -14.18 -5.59
CA PRO A 325 0.93 -15.49 -6.17
C PRO A 325 2.42 -15.84 -6.22
N ALA A 326 2.78 -17.07 -5.81
CA ALA A 326 4.16 -17.52 -5.62
C ALA A 326 5.03 -17.40 -6.88
N ASP A 327 4.47 -17.64 -8.06
CA ASP A 327 5.16 -17.49 -9.34
C ASP A 327 5.50 -16.02 -9.65
N GLY A 328 4.61 -15.09 -9.26
CA GLY A 328 4.86 -13.66 -9.30
C GLY A 328 5.98 -13.23 -8.33
N VAL A 329 5.97 -13.76 -7.10
CA VAL A 329 7.03 -13.54 -6.10
C VAL A 329 8.39 -14.00 -6.64
N MET A 330 8.48 -15.21 -7.20
CA MET A 330 9.72 -15.76 -7.77
C MET A 330 10.20 -14.94 -8.98
N THR A 331 9.27 -14.45 -9.80
CA THR A 331 9.60 -13.57 -10.94
C THR A 331 10.19 -12.24 -10.47
N LEU A 332 9.58 -11.60 -9.46
CA LEU A 332 10.09 -10.37 -8.86
C LEU A 332 11.46 -10.58 -8.22
N GLU A 333 11.63 -11.66 -7.45
CA GLU A 333 12.92 -12.00 -6.85
C GLU A 333 14.03 -12.06 -7.90
N THR A 334 13.80 -12.79 -8.99
CA THR A 334 14.77 -12.93 -10.09
C THR A 334 15.13 -11.58 -10.71
N LYS A 335 14.12 -10.77 -11.02
CA LYS A 335 14.32 -9.45 -11.65
C LYS A 335 15.03 -8.47 -10.72
N LEU A 336 14.65 -8.44 -9.45
CA LEU A 336 15.26 -7.53 -8.49
C LEU A 336 16.67 -7.95 -8.07
N ALA A 337 16.94 -9.25 -7.96
CA ALA A 337 18.32 -9.72 -7.76
C ALA A 337 19.26 -9.18 -8.84
N ALA A 338 18.83 -9.17 -10.11
CA ALA A 338 19.59 -8.57 -11.20
C ALA A 338 19.79 -7.06 -11.04
N VAL A 339 18.77 -6.32 -10.58
CA VAL A 339 18.90 -4.88 -10.29
C VAL A 339 19.90 -4.63 -9.16
N TYR A 340 19.81 -5.36 -8.05
CA TYR A 340 20.74 -5.18 -6.92
C TYR A 340 22.18 -5.59 -7.28
N LYS A 341 22.35 -6.59 -8.14
CA LYS A 341 23.65 -6.96 -8.71
C LYS A 341 24.25 -5.82 -9.53
N LEU A 342 23.45 -5.09 -10.30
CA LEU A 342 23.88 -3.91 -11.05
C LEU A 342 24.55 -2.85 -10.17
N TYR A 343 24.07 -2.73 -8.92
CA TYR A 343 24.64 -1.83 -7.91
C TYR A 343 25.79 -2.44 -7.10
N SER A 344 26.15 -3.73 -7.31
CA SER A 344 27.05 -4.50 -6.42
C SER A 344 26.57 -4.45 -4.95
N ARG A 345 25.30 -4.65 -4.74
CA ARG A 345 24.62 -4.61 -3.45
C ARG A 345 23.62 -5.75 -3.27
N GLU A 346 23.96 -6.94 -3.74
CA GLU A 346 23.12 -8.13 -3.68
C GLU A 346 22.66 -8.44 -2.25
N ALA A 347 23.52 -8.22 -1.26
CA ALA A 347 23.22 -8.45 0.15
C ALA A 347 22.16 -7.49 0.73
N ASN A 348 21.78 -6.45 -0.01
CA ASN A 348 20.73 -5.50 0.39
C ASN A 348 19.34 -5.91 -0.11
N PHE A 349 19.20 -6.97 -0.88
CA PHE A 349 17.92 -7.51 -1.29
C PHE A 349 17.78 -8.98 -0.86
N ARG A 350 16.62 -9.30 -0.32
CA ARG A 350 16.25 -10.67 0.01
C ARG A 350 14.73 -10.83 -0.11
N SER A 351 14.30 -11.92 -0.72
CA SER A 351 12.92 -12.41 -0.73
C SER A 351 12.90 -13.78 -0.06
N VAL A 352 11.89 -14.04 0.76
CA VAL A 352 11.70 -15.34 1.43
C VAL A 352 10.28 -15.81 1.16
N LEU A 353 10.17 -16.99 0.58
CA LEU A 353 8.89 -17.64 0.31
C LEU A 353 8.68 -18.78 1.32
N TYR A 354 7.76 -18.59 2.28
CA TYR A 354 7.43 -19.54 3.33
C TYR A 354 6.48 -20.61 2.79
N LYS A 355 6.81 -21.85 3.00
CA LYS A 355 6.02 -23.02 2.53
C LYS A 355 4.77 -23.24 3.37
N ASN A 356 3.70 -23.68 2.70
CA ASN A 356 2.39 -23.96 3.31
C ASN A 356 1.87 -22.77 4.14
N THR A 357 2.09 -21.57 3.62
CA THR A 357 1.75 -20.33 4.31
C THR A 357 0.84 -19.49 3.41
N ALA A 358 -0.34 -19.17 3.90
CA ALA A 358 -1.30 -18.31 3.25
C ALA A 358 -1.00 -16.82 3.56
N HIS A 359 -2.04 -15.99 3.58
CA HIS A 359 -1.92 -14.55 3.89
C HIS A 359 -1.72 -14.31 5.39
N GLU A 360 -0.53 -14.61 5.91
CA GLU A 360 -0.23 -14.65 7.34
C GLU A 360 1.01 -13.82 7.70
N TYR A 361 1.08 -13.38 8.96
CA TYR A 361 2.27 -12.77 9.56
C TYR A 361 2.79 -13.69 10.66
N LEU A 362 3.66 -14.60 10.28
CA LEU A 362 4.23 -15.60 11.18
C LEU A 362 5.19 -14.99 12.21
N PRO A 363 5.38 -15.61 13.37
CA PRO A 363 6.40 -15.19 14.34
C PRO A 363 7.80 -15.11 13.73
N GLU A 364 8.19 -16.05 12.89
CA GLU A 364 9.49 -16.10 12.20
C GLU A 364 9.68 -14.89 11.28
N MET A 365 8.63 -14.45 10.60
CA MET A 365 8.67 -13.25 9.76
C MET A 365 8.92 -11.99 10.60
N LYS A 366 8.37 -11.92 11.82
CA LYS A 366 8.62 -10.80 12.74
C LYS A 366 10.07 -10.78 13.22
N GLU A 367 10.63 -11.92 13.54
CA GLU A 367 12.05 -12.04 13.92
C GLU A 367 12.97 -11.63 12.74
N GLU A 368 12.68 -12.09 11.53
CA GLU A 368 13.44 -11.70 10.33
C GLU A 368 13.35 -10.20 10.04
N MET A 369 12.16 -9.60 10.16
CA MET A 369 11.97 -8.16 10.02
C MET A 369 12.81 -7.37 11.02
N ILE A 370 12.80 -7.79 12.29
CA ILE A 370 13.58 -7.15 13.36
C ILE A 370 15.08 -7.27 13.05
N ALA A 371 15.57 -8.47 12.75
CA ALA A 371 16.97 -8.72 12.44
C ALA A 371 17.44 -7.90 11.21
N TRP A 372 16.56 -7.71 10.23
CA TRP A 372 16.85 -6.88 9.06
C TRP A 372 17.07 -5.42 9.43
N PHE A 373 16.20 -4.86 10.27
CA PHE A 373 16.39 -3.49 10.74
C PHE A 373 17.58 -3.33 11.65
N GLU A 374 17.85 -4.27 12.55
CA GLU A 374 19.05 -4.25 13.41
C GLU A 374 20.34 -4.24 12.58
N LYS A 375 20.36 -4.99 11.46
CA LYS A 375 21.51 -5.03 10.55
C LYS A 375 21.67 -3.73 9.74
N HIS A 376 20.56 -3.19 9.19
CA HIS A 376 20.62 -2.12 8.20
C HIS A 376 20.30 -0.72 8.73
N LEU A 377 19.65 -0.63 9.89
CA LEU A 377 19.35 0.60 10.64
C LEU A 377 19.75 0.44 12.11
N PRO A 378 21.00 0.10 12.42
CA PRO A 378 21.40 -0.22 13.78
C PRO A 378 21.14 0.93 14.75
N VAL A 379 20.57 0.61 15.91
CA VAL A 379 20.48 1.55 17.05
C VAL A 379 21.85 1.69 17.66
N LYS A 380 22.33 2.92 17.87
CA LYS A 380 23.58 3.16 18.60
C LYS A 380 23.36 2.84 20.09
N LYS A 381 24.22 2.02 20.65
CA LYS A 381 24.22 1.61 22.07
C LYS A 381 24.88 2.64 22.98
#